data_e3cd21fc068288cc93653811f93e25da
#
_entry.id   e3cd21fc068288cc93653811f93e25da
#
_cell.length_a   1.000
_cell.length_b   1.000
_cell.length_c   1.000
_cell.angle_alpha   90.00
_cell.angle_beta   90.00
_cell.angle_gamma   90.00
#
_symmetry.space_group_name_H-M   'P 1'
#
loop_
_entity.id
_entity.type
_entity.pdbx_description
1 polymer ?
#
loop_
_entity_poly.entity_id
_entity_poly.type
_entity_poly.pdbx_seq_one_letter_code
_entity_poly.pdbx_strand_id
1 'polypeptide(L)'
;IRYTPGNIYSFPYSSVFCLYKDRDDNMWAGTIRGGLFGIKEVHMRTYRDVSPGNHYGMSDKTALCLYEDEDGIIWVGTDGGGLNRLEPKSNRFTHYPNTYGYKVASITRYNERELLMYFFSKGLYLFDKRTGNLRPFTLLNDRRNEEIIHSGISVNVDYFDTDKIHLFADKIYTYD
;
A
#
# COMPACT_ATOMS: atom_id res chain seq x y z
N ILE A 1 11.57 13.40 14.34
CA ILE A 1 12.36 12.22 14.76
C ILE A 1 13.61 12.20 13.90
N ARG A 2 14.80 12.21 14.49
CA ARG A 2 16.06 12.24 13.77
C ARG A 2 16.74 10.87 13.86
N TYR A 3 17.35 10.42 12.75
CA TYR A 3 18.16 9.21 12.76
C TYR A 3 19.34 9.35 13.72
N THR A 4 19.53 8.34 14.57
CA THR A 4 20.69 8.21 15.45
C THR A 4 21.27 6.82 15.29
N PRO A 5 22.51 6.67 14.77
CA PRO A 5 23.12 5.35 14.59
C PRO A 5 23.14 4.56 15.89
N GLY A 6 22.73 3.29 15.84
CA GLY A 6 22.69 2.40 17.01
C GLY A 6 21.43 2.54 17.88
N ASN A 7 20.58 3.53 17.65
CA ASN A 7 19.31 3.65 18.36
C ASN A 7 18.20 2.96 17.59
N ILE A 8 17.69 1.83 18.11
CA ILE A 8 16.61 1.05 17.51
C ILE A 8 15.27 1.79 17.47
N TYR A 9 15.12 2.87 18.25
CA TYR A 9 13.94 3.74 18.26
C TYR A 9 14.06 4.96 17.35
N SER A 10 15.16 5.10 16.61
CA SER A 10 15.31 6.16 15.62
C SER A 10 14.85 5.69 14.25
N PHE A 11 14.31 6.62 13.45
CA PHE A 11 14.05 6.35 12.05
C PHE A 11 15.37 5.98 11.35
N PRO A 12 15.40 4.92 10.54
CA PRO A 12 16.57 4.65 9.73
C PRO A 12 16.76 5.77 8.71
N TYR A 13 17.97 5.87 8.19
CA TYR A 13 18.38 6.86 7.15
C TYR A 13 17.62 6.74 5.81
N SER A 14 16.61 5.92 5.72
CA SER A 14 15.77 5.74 4.53
C SER A 14 14.71 6.83 4.44
N SER A 15 14.44 7.27 3.23
CA SER A 15 13.39 8.25 2.99
C SER A 15 12.03 7.69 3.32
N VAL A 16 11.21 8.46 4.03
CA VAL A 16 9.80 8.15 4.23
C VAL A 16 9.08 8.41 2.91
N PHE A 17 8.35 7.43 2.43
CA PHE A 17 7.60 7.50 1.18
C PHE A 17 6.12 7.74 1.42
N CYS A 18 5.54 7.10 2.42
CA CYS A 18 4.16 7.30 2.80
C CYS A 18 3.99 7.33 4.33
N LEU A 19 3.00 8.11 4.78
CA LEU A 19 2.58 8.19 6.18
C LEU A 19 1.10 7.90 6.26
N TYR A 20 0.71 7.20 7.30
CA TYR A 20 -0.68 6.91 7.58
C TYR A 20 -0.93 6.94 9.08
N LYS A 21 -2.05 7.54 9.52
CA LYS A 21 -2.53 7.49 10.90
C LYS A 21 -3.75 6.62 10.95
N ASP A 22 -3.67 5.50 11.67
CA ASP A 22 -4.79 4.57 11.79
C ASP A 22 -5.86 5.07 12.79
N ARG A 23 -6.98 4.37 12.85
CA ARG A 23 -8.11 4.71 13.73
C ARG A 23 -7.80 4.58 15.22
N ASP A 24 -6.75 3.85 15.57
CA ASP A 24 -6.27 3.68 16.95
C ASP A 24 -5.16 4.68 17.30
N ASP A 25 -5.00 5.75 16.49
CA ASP A 25 -4.01 6.81 16.63
C ASP A 25 -2.54 6.38 16.47
N ASN A 26 -2.28 5.16 15.96
CA ASN A 26 -0.92 4.77 15.62
C ASN A 26 -0.49 5.43 14.32
N MET A 27 0.77 5.88 14.28
CA MET A 27 1.40 6.38 13.06
C MET A 27 2.14 5.26 12.34
N TRP A 28 1.89 5.12 11.07
CA TRP A 28 2.59 4.18 10.18
C TRP A 28 3.42 4.96 9.17
N ALA A 29 4.67 4.53 8.98
CA ALA A 29 5.57 5.13 8.01
C ALA A 29 6.15 4.05 7.10
N GLY A 30 5.82 4.13 5.83
CA GLY A 30 6.43 3.34 4.76
C GLY A 30 7.70 4.02 4.27
N THR A 31 8.78 3.28 4.09
CA THR A 31 10.09 3.83 3.74
C THR A 31 10.70 3.15 2.54
N ILE A 32 11.63 3.85 1.87
CA ILE A 32 12.46 3.27 0.83
C ILE A 32 13.57 2.45 1.48
N ARG A 33 13.60 1.14 1.23
CA ARG A 33 14.60 0.18 1.74
C ARG A 33 14.70 0.04 3.26
N GLY A 34 13.84 0.72 4.03
CA GLY A 34 13.85 0.67 5.49
C GLY A 34 12.72 -0.17 6.09
N GLY A 35 11.76 -0.56 5.29
CA GLY A 35 10.58 -1.31 5.73
C GLY A 35 9.42 -0.43 6.17
N LEU A 36 8.52 -1.01 6.93
CA LEU A 36 7.38 -0.36 7.55
C LEU A 36 7.65 -0.13 9.03
N PHE A 37 7.27 1.05 9.51
CA PHE A 37 7.37 1.46 10.91
C PHE A 37 5.99 1.71 11.48
N GLY A 38 5.67 1.04 12.57
CA GLY A 38 4.51 1.36 13.40
C GLY A 38 4.97 2.10 14.66
N ILE A 39 4.41 3.26 14.93
CA ILE A 39 4.73 4.11 16.06
C ILE A 39 3.49 4.25 16.93
N LYS A 40 3.55 3.73 18.14
CA LYS A 40 2.52 3.93 19.17
C LYS A 40 3.14 4.58 20.37
N GLU A 41 2.72 5.80 20.69
CA GLU A 41 3.26 6.62 21.78
C GLU A 41 4.79 6.73 21.71
N VAL A 42 5.52 6.04 22.63
CA VAL A 42 6.99 6.02 22.68
C VAL A 42 7.59 4.73 22.10
N HIS A 43 6.76 3.81 21.60
CA HIS A 43 7.22 2.53 21.08
C HIS A 43 7.15 2.52 19.55
N MET A 44 8.25 2.15 18.94
CA MET A 44 8.34 1.99 17.48
C MET A 44 8.59 0.53 17.14
N ARG A 45 7.77 -0.03 16.25
CA ARG A 45 7.99 -1.37 15.66
C ARG A 45 8.48 -1.22 14.25
N THR A 46 9.40 -2.08 13.86
CA THR A 46 9.95 -2.11 12.52
C THR A 46 9.72 -3.48 11.89
N TYR A 47 9.16 -3.49 10.68
CA TYR A 47 8.93 -4.70 9.88
C TYR A 47 9.83 -4.63 8.64
N ARG A 48 10.97 -5.31 8.69
CA ARG A 48 12.01 -5.28 7.64
C ARG A 48 12.30 -6.62 7.03
N ASP A 49 11.96 -7.69 7.73
CA ASP A 49 12.33 -9.02 7.28
C ASP A 49 11.51 -9.43 6.06
N VAL A 50 12.22 -9.79 5.01
CA VAL A 50 11.66 -10.22 3.73
C VAL A 50 11.97 -11.68 3.43
N SER A 51 12.27 -12.48 4.45
CA SER A 51 12.55 -13.91 4.29
C SER A 51 11.31 -14.63 3.78
N PRO A 52 11.42 -15.48 2.74
CA PRO A 52 10.31 -16.26 2.24
C PRO A 52 9.65 -17.09 3.35
N GLY A 53 8.32 -17.02 3.45
CA GLY A 53 7.55 -17.73 4.47
C GLY A 53 7.53 -17.05 5.85
N ASN A 54 8.21 -15.94 6.04
CA ASN A 54 8.15 -15.18 7.27
C ASN A 54 6.83 -14.39 7.35
N HIS A 55 5.98 -14.76 8.29
CA HIS A 55 4.71 -14.08 8.55
C HIS A 55 4.85 -12.87 9.50
N TYR A 56 6.05 -12.46 9.87
CA TYR A 56 6.32 -11.32 10.76
C TYR A 56 7.02 -10.16 10.07
N GLY A 57 7.19 -10.25 8.76
CA GLY A 57 7.81 -9.22 7.93
C GLY A 57 7.10 -9.02 6.60
N MET A 58 7.49 -7.97 5.89
CA MET A 58 6.96 -7.66 4.56
C MET A 58 7.62 -8.54 3.48
N SER A 59 7.00 -8.57 2.30
CA SER A 59 7.54 -9.21 1.10
C SER A 59 8.64 -8.41 0.40
N ASP A 60 8.79 -7.13 0.74
CA ASP A 60 9.83 -6.22 0.22
C ASP A 60 10.20 -5.15 1.25
N LYS A 61 11.40 -4.60 1.14
CA LYS A 61 11.93 -3.58 2.07
C LYS A 61 11.38 -2.17 1.82
N THR A 62 10.70 -1.95 0.70
CA THR A 62 10.18 -0.66 0.30
C THR A 62 8.66 -0.68 0.35
N ALA A 63 8.07 0.05 1.30
CA ALA A 63 6.64 0.28 1.35
C ALA A 63 6.30 1.56 0.58
N LEU A 64 5.44 1.44 -0.43
CA LEU A 64 5.04 2.54 -1.32
C LEU A 64 3.73 3.19 -0.88
N CYS A 65 2.76 2.41 -0.43
CA CYS A 65 1.46 2.91 0.01
C CYS A 65 0.89 2.09 1.16
N LEU A 66 -0.03 2.71 1.89
CA LEU A 66 -0.72 2.13 3.05
C LEU A 66 -2.21 2.44 2.94
N TYR A 67 -3.03 1.47 3.32
CA TYR A 67 -4.48 1.63 3.44
C TYR A 67 -4.98 0.79 4.63
N GLU A 68 -5.83 1.35 5.49
CA GLU A 68 -6.52 0.63 6.54
C GLU A 68 -7.97 0.35 6.11
N ASP A 69 -8.38 -0.91 6.18
CA ASP A 69 -9.76 -1.29 5.89
C ASP A 69 -10.68 -1.20 7.13
N GLU A 70 -11.96 -1.53 6.93
CA GLU A 70 -13.00 -1.43 7.96
C GLU A 70 -12.74 -2.36 9.15
N ASP A 71 -12.01 -3.44 8.93
CA ASP A 71 -11.62 -4.42 9.96
C ASP A 71 -10.36 -4.02 10.74
N GLY A 72 -9.75 -2.89 10.40
CA GLY A 72 -8.50 -2.40 10.99
C GLY A 72 -7.27 -3.15 10.49
N ILE A 73 -7.37 -3.76 9.33
CA ILE A 73 -6.25 -4.39 8.63
C ILE A 73 -5.48 -3.33 7.87
N ILE A 74 -4.16 -3.34 8.00
CA ILE A 74 -3.27 -2.47 7.23
C ILE A 74 -2.81 -3.20 5.98
N TRP A 75 -3.21 -2.69 4.84
CA TRP A 75 -2.76 -3.13 3.53
C TRP A 75 -1.53 -2.33 3.11
N VAL A 76 -0.48 -3.03 2.69
CA VAL A 76 0.81 -2.43 2.36
C VAL A 76 1.19 -2.78 0.94
N GLY A 77 1.28 -1.78 0.09
CA GLY A 77 1.82 -1.91 -1.26
C GLY A 77 3.33 -1.73 -1.26
N THR A 78 4.04 -2.58 -2.00
CA THR A 78 5.51 -2.60 -2.02
C THR A 78 6.11 -2.43 -3.42
N ASP A 79 7.42 -2.18 -3.48
CA ASP A 79 8.20 -1.99 -4.72
C ASP A 79 8.73 -3.32 -5.26
N GLY A 80 7.82 -4.18 -5.71
CA GLY A 80 8.15 -5.48 -6.31
C GLY A 80 7.77 -6.70 -5.48
N GLY A 81 7.57 -6.56 -4.16
CA GLY A 81 7.03 -7.63 -3.31
C GLY A 81 5.50 -7.77 -3.39
N GLY A 82 4.82 -6.89 -4.16
CA GLY A 82 3.38 -6.93 -4.31
C GLY A 82 2.61 -6.42 -3.09
N LEU A 83 1.46 -7.03 -2.83
CA LEU A 83 0.54 -6.67 -1.76
C LEU A 83 0.83 -7.47 -0.49
N ASN A 84 0.80 -6.79 0.65
CA ASN A 84 0.88 -7.37 1.98
C ASN A 84 -0.33 -6.96 2.80
N ARG A 85 -0.82 -7.87 3.64
CA ARG A 85 -1.86 -7.64 4.62
C ARG A 85 -1.25 -7.80 6.01
N LEU A 86 -1.22 -6.72 6.77
CA LEU A 86 -0.78 -6.73 8.17
C LEU A 86 -2.00 -6.72 9.08
N GLU A 87 -2.03 -7.65 10.01
CA GLU A 87 -2.96 -7.65 11.14
C GLU A 87 -2.27 -7.05 12.38
N PRO A 88 -2.57 -5.79 12.74
CA PRO A 88 -1.81 -5.08 13.78
C PRO A 88 -1.87 -5.75 15.16
N LYS A 89 -3.00 -6.38 15.49
CA LYS A 89 -3.22 -7.03 16.80
C LYS A 89 -2.31 -8.24 17.00
N SER A 90 -2.11 -9.04 15.97
CA SER A 90 -1.27 -10.25 16.00
C SER A 90 0.13 -10.01 15.45
N ASN A 91 0.39 -8.85 14.82
CA ASN A 91 1.60 -8.51 14.07
C ASN A 91 1.93 -9.52 12.95
N ARG A 92 0.93 -10.14 12.36
CA ARG A 92 1.12 -11.13 11.30
C ARG A 92 0.90 -10.51 9.94
N PHE A 93 1.77 -10.89 9.01
CA PHE A 93 1.65 -10.59 7.60
C PHE A 93 1.07 -11.78 6.83
N THR A 94 0.24 -11.45 5.85
CA THR A 94 -0.14 -12.35 4.76
C THR A 94 0.39 -11.74 3.47
N HIS A 95 1.09 -12.53 2.67
CA HIS A 95 1.61 -12.14 1.38
C HIS A 95 0.76 -12.75 0.27
N TYR A 96 0.65 -12.03 -0.85
CA TYR A 96 -0.15 -12.48 -1.99
C TYR A 96 0.75 -12.72 -3.21
N PRO A 97 1.19 -13.99 -3.44
CA PRO A 97 2.17 -14.32 -4.49
C PRO A 97 1.73 -13.92 -5.91
N ASN A 98 0.42 -13.89 -6.19
CA ASN A 98 -0.12 -13.43 -7.48
C ASN A 98 0.07 -11.92 -7.74
N THR A 99 0.58 -11.19 -6.75
CA THR A 99 0.95 -9.78 -6.88
C THR A 99 2.47 -9.56 -6.92
N TYR A 100 3.28 -10.59 -6.80
CA TYR A 100 4.73 -10.47 -6.83
C TYR A 100 5.24 -9.96 -8.18
N GLY A 101 6.31 -9.17 -8.14
CA GLY A 101 6.83 -8.48 -9.30
C GLY A 101 6.13 -7.17 -9.64
N TYR A 102 4.96 -6.89 -9.03
CA TYR A 102 4.28 -5.62 -9.21
C TYR A 102 4.71 -4.59 -8.16
N LYS A 103 4.80 -3.33 -8.63
CA LYS A 103 4.93 -2.15 -7.76
C LYS A 103 3.54 -1.65 -7.44
N VAL A 104 3.08 -1.91 -6.23
CA VAL A 104 1.76 -1.48 -5.76
C VAL A 104 1.88 -0.05 -5.23
N ALA A 105 1.54 0.93 -6.07
CA ALA A 105 1.77 2.34 -5.78
C ALA A 105 0.58 3.02 -5.09
N SER A 106 -0.62 2.45 -5.21
CA SER A 106 -1.81 2.97 -4.50
C SER A 106 -2.78 1.84 -4.17
N ILE A 107 -3.47 1.98 -3.04
CA ILE A 107 -4.52 1.07 -2.58
C ILE A 107 -5.64 1.92 -1.98
N THR A 108 -6.89 1.64 -2.36
CA THR A 108 -8.06 2.22 -1.73
C THR A 108 -9.22 1.23 -1.74
N ARG A 109 -10.28 1.53 -0.99
CA ARG A 109 -11.53 0.76 -1.03
C ARG A 109 -12.19 0.94 -2.39
N TYR A 110 -12.64 -0.14 -3.00
CA TYR A 110 -13.59 -0.11 -4.11
C TYR A 110 -15.01 -0.39 -3.61
N ASN A 111 -15.17 -1.44 -2.82
CA ASN A 111 -16.40 -1.79 -2.13
C ASN A 111 -16.06 -2.57 -0.84
N GLU A 112 -17.06 -3.13 -0.15
CA GLU A 112 -16.86 -3.89 1.09
C GLU A 112 -15.91 -5.09 0.92
N ARG A 113 -15.88 -5.67 -0.27
CA ARG A 113 -15.13 -6.89 -0.58
C ARG A 113 -13.85 -6.66 -1.35
N GLU A 114 -13.77 -5.62 -2.16
CA GLU A 114 -12.68 -5.42 -3.10
C GLU A 114 -11.91 -4.13 -2.82
N LEU A 115 -10.60 -4.21 -3.00
CA LEU A 115 -9.70 -3.08 -3.05
C LEU A 115 -9.43 -2.68 -4.51
N LEU A 116 -9.40 -1.39 -4.79
CA LEU A 116 -8.88 -0.84 -6.03
C LEU A 116 -7.41 -0.51 -5.83
N MET A 117 -6.57 -1.05 -6.70
CA MET A 117 -5.12 -0.88 -6.63
C MET A 117 -4.57 -0.35 -7.94
N TYR A 118 -3.56 0.50 -7.84
CA TYR A 118 -2.77 0.90 -8.99
C TYR A 118 -1.40 0.21 -8.96
N PHE A 119 -1.11 -0.50 -10.02
CA PHE A 119 0.21 -1.09 -10.27
C PHE A 119 0.98 -0.21 -11.24
N PHE A 120 2.11 0.31 -10.80
CA PHE A 120 2.97 1.17 -11.62
C PHE A 120 3.28 0.50 -12.97
N SER A 121 3.05 1.22 -14.07
CA SER A 121 3.22 0.75 -15.45
C SER A 121 2.32 -0.44 -15.87
N LYS A 122 1.32 -0.80 -15.06
CA LYS A 122 0.37 -1.88 -15.37
C LYS A 122 -1.10 -1.43 -15.31
N GLY A 123 -1.38 -0.31 -14.62
CA GLY A 123 -2.71 0.24 -14.50
C GLY A 123 -3.48 -0.23 -13.26
N LEU A 124 -4.80 -0.18 -13.36
CA LEU A 124 -5.71 -0.44 -12.26
C LEU A 124 -6.12 -1.91 -12.19
N TYR A 125 -6.26 -2.38 -10.96
CA TYR A 125 -6.69 -3.75 -10.66
C TYR A 125 -7.64 -3.77 -9.47
N LEU A 126 -8.58 -4.71 -9.50
CA LEU A 126 -9.42 -5.06 -8.35
C LEU A 126 -8.89 -6.32 -7.69
N PHE A 127 -8.81 -6.25 -6.37
CA PHE A 127 -8.34 -7.34 -5.52
C PHE A 127 -9.44 -7.74 -4.54
N ASP A 128 -9.87 -8.99 -4.58
CA ASP A 128 -10.86 -9.57 -3.67
C ASP A 128 -10.19 -9.91 -2.32
N LYS A 129 -10.56 -9.20 -1.25
CA LYS A 129 -9.98 -9.36 0.10
C LYS A 129 -10.16 -10.78 0.66
N ARG A 130 -11.23 -11.48 0.27
CA ARG A 130 -11.57 -12.82 0.78
C ARG A 130 -10.86 -13.95 0.05
N THR A 131 -10.82 -13.87 -1.29
CA THR A 131 -10.26 -14.94 -2.12
C THR A 131 -8.80 -14.71 -2.50
N GLY A 132 -8.32 -13.45 -2.41
CA GLY A 132 -7.03 -13.04 -2.92
C GLY A 132 -6.97 -12.93 -4.45
N ASN A 133 -8.11 -13.05 -5.15
CA ASN A 133 -8.14 -12.97 -6.60
C ASN A 133 -7.85 -11.54 -7.07
N LEU A 134 -7.05 -11.44 -8.11
CA LEU A 134 -6.67 -10.21 -8.77
C LEU A 134 -7.20 -10.21 -10.20
N ARG A 135 -7.84 -9.09 -10.61
CA ARG A 135 -8.32 -8.89 -11.98
C ARG A 135 -8.07 -7.47 -12.46
N PRO A 136 -7.76 -7.25 -13.75
CA PRO A 136 -7.66 -5.91 -14.28
C PRO A 136 -8.97 -5.14 -14.08
N PHE A 137 -8.84 -3.85 -13.81
CA PHE A 137 -9.96 -2.91 -13.78
C PHE A 137 -9.83 -1.98 -14.98
N THR A 138 -10.73 -2.14 -15.94
CA THR A 138 -10.75 -1.34 -17.17
C THR A 138 -11.79 -0.26 -17.00
N LEU A 139 -11.38 0.98 -17.04
CA LEU A 139 -12.29 2.10 -17.18
C LEU A 139 -12.87 2.11 -18.58
N LEU A 140 -14.14 2.44 -18.74
CA LEU A 140 -14.96 2.28 -19.96
C LEU A 140 -14.40 2.91 -21.25
N ASN A 141 -13.20 3.47 -21.23
CA ASN A 141 -12.58 4.11 -22.38
C ASN A 141 -11.11 3.70 -22.50
N ASP A 142 -10.77 2.85 -23.46
CA ASP A 142 -9.43 2.30 -23.70
C ASP A 142 -8.32 3.37 -23.75
N ARG A 143 -8.60 4.52 -24.31
CA ARG A 143 -7.65 5.62 -24.43
C ARG A 143 -7.22 6.21 -23.08
N ARG A 144 -8.13 6.29 -22.11
CA ARG A 144 -7.82 6.80 -20.76
C ARG A 144 -7.04 5.80 -19.92
N ASN A 145 -7.25 4.50 -20.16
CA ASN A 145 -6.44 3.47 -19.51
C ASN A 145 -4.98 3.54 -19.95
N GLU A 146 -4.72 3.76 -21.24
CA GLU A 146 -3.37 3.93 -21.77
C GLU A 146 -2.69 5.16 -21.17
N GLU A 147 -3.39 6.29 -21.06
CA GLU A 147 -2.86 7.51 -20.42
C GLU A 147 -2.48 7.25 -18.95
N ILE A 148 -3.31 6.56 -18.18
CA ILE A 148 -3.05 6.22 -16.78
C ILE A 148 -1.86 5.26 -16.67
N ILE A 149 -1.78 4.23 -17.51
CA ILE A 149 -0.70 3.26 -17.52
C ILE A 149 0.64 3.93 -17.85
N HIS A 150 0.65 4.88 -18.77
CA HIS A 150 1.85 5.55 -19.27
C HIS A 150 2.18 6.85 -18.56
N SER A 151 1.37 7.33 -17.62
CA SER A 151 1.60 8.61 -16.93
C SER A 151 2.94 8.68 -16.18
N GLY A 152 3.55 7.52 -15.90
CA GLY A 152 4.85 7.43 -15.22
C GLY A 152 4.85 8.01 -13.80
N ILE A 153 3.71 8.50 -13.35
CA ILE A 153 3.50 9.20 -12.09
C ILE A 153 2.79 8.26 -11.12
N SER A 154 3.10 8.38 -9.85
CA SER A 154 2.36 7.73 -8.78
C SER A 154 0.90 8.19 -8.80
N VAL A 155 -0.01 7.29 -9.17
CA VAL A 155 -1.44 7.57 -9.13
C VAL A 155 -1.96 7.27 -7.73
N ASN A 156 -2.51 8.26 -7.08
CA ASN A 156 -3.29 8.04 -5.87
C ASN A 156 -4.74 7.77 -6.29
N VAL A 157 -5.24 6.62 -5.87
CA VAL A 157 -6.64 6.26 -6.08
C VAL A 157 -7.35 6.51 -4.77
N ASP A 158 -8.36 7.36 -4.80
CA ASP A 158 -9.16 7.68 -3.64
C ASP A 158 -10.64 7.47 -3.98
N TYR A 159 -11.39 6.91 -3.01
CA TYR A 159 -12.80 6.67 -3.12
C TYR A 159 -13.52 7.52 -2.07
N PHE A 160 -14.24 8.54 -2.52
CA PHE A 160 -15.05 9.37 -1.67
C PHE A 160 -16.48 8.80 -1.52
N ASP A 161 -17.17 9.16 -0.45
CA ASP A 161 -18.58 8.76 -0.16
C ASP A 161 -19.61 9.17 -1.25
N THR A 162 -19.14 9.64 -2.38
CA THR A 162 -19.95 10.12 -3.52
C THR A 162 -20.13 9.08 -4.62
N ASP A 163 -19.77 7.82 -4.40
CA ASP A 163 -19.73 6.75 -5.42
C ASP A 163 -18.80 7.06 -6.61
N LYS A 164 -17.88 8.01 -6.43
CA LYS A 164 -16.94 8.44 -7.48
C LYS A 164 -15.53 8.00 -7.17
N ILE A 165 -14.82 7.56 -8.21
CA ILE A 165 -13.40 7.26 -8.14
C ILE A 165 -12.62 8.45 -8.69
N HIS A 166 -11.72 9.01 -7.90
CA HIS A 166 -10.81 10.04 -8.33
C HIS A 166 -9.40 9.48 -8.48
N LEU A 167 -8.83 9.64 -9.66
CA LEU A 167 -7.45 9.28 -9.94
C LEU A 167 -6.63 10.57 -10.05
N PHE A 168 -5.57 10.64 -9.25
CA PHE A 168 -4.64 11.77 -9.24
C PHE A 168 -3.35 11.36 -9.94
N ALA A 169 -3.12 11.90 -11.13
CA ALA A 169 -1.91 11.71 -11.91
C ALA A 169 -1.36 13.10 -12.29
N ASP A 170 -1.03 13.32 -13.55
CA ASP A 170 -0.76 14.66 -14.11
C ASP A 170 -2.03 15.54 -14.13
N LYS A 171 -3.19 14.89 -14.12
CA LYS A 171 -4.54 15.49 -14.05
C LYS A 171 -5.38 14.72 -13.05
N ILE A 172 -6.53 15.29 -12.70
CA ILE A 172 -7.56 14.61 -11.91
C ILE A 172 -8.57 14.00 -12.87
N TYR A 173 -8.74 12.70 -12.78
CA TYR A 173 -9.76 11.97 -13.51
C TYR A 173 -10.86 11.54 -12.52
N THR A 174 -12.12 11.79 -12.87
CA THR A 174 -13.28 11.42 -12.06
C THR A 174 -14.13 10.43 -12.85
N TYR A 175 -14.57 9.36 -12.18
CA TYR A 175 -15.42 8.30 -12.73
C TYR A 175 -16.62 8.11 -11.83
N ASP A 176 -17.80 8.00 -12.45
CA ASP A 176 -19.08 7.70 -11.81
C ASP A 176 -19.34 6.20 -11.81
#